data_72f0c97de8417050cde2962493972d31
#
_entry.id   72f0c97de8417050cde2962493972d31
#
_cell.length_a   1.000
_cell.length_b   1.000
_cell.length_c   1.000
_cell.angle_alpha   90.00
_cell.angle_beta   90.00
_cell.angle_gamma   90.00
#
_symmetry.space_group_name_H-M   'P 1'
#
loop_
_entity.id
_entity.type
_entity.pdbx_description
1 polymer ?
#
loop_
_entity_poly.entity_id
_entity_poly.type
_entity_poly.pdbx_seq_one_letter_code
_entity_poly.pdbx_strand_id
1 'polypeptide(L)'
;MFHSRAAANRLFRCAKRWQHSSVQQTLNSVTPDDIAHFAQFLPSNAILSTLSPISVPSSEIEQFNNDWMGKYRGRSTTVLRPQTTEQVSKIMKRCHERRIGIVPQGGNTGLVGGSVPLKDELILSLGNMSKVRSFDPVSGAFCEHCAIRPWLKCEQSTRMIQGHWWPTRDAF
;
A
#
# COMPACT_ATOMS: atom_id res chain seq x y z
N MET A 1 6.42 49.56 -32.75
CA MET A 1 5.36 48.88 -31.99
C MET A 1 4.96 47.59 -32.67
N PHE A 2 5.79 46.54 -32.57
CA PHE A 2 5.41 45.18 -33.04
C PHE A 2 6.37 44.18 -32.44
N HIS A 3 6.14 43.74 -31.19
CA HIS A 3 6.77 42.51 -30.61
C HIS A 3 6.02 42.08 -29.34
N SER A 4 4.83 41.56 -29.47
CA SER A 4 4.18 40.99 -28.29
C SER A 4 3.11 39.92 -28.49
N ARG A 5 3.02 39.33 -29.71
CA ARG A 5 2.02 38.25 -29.94
C ARG A 5 2.59 36.84 -30.01
N ALA A 6 3.90 36.66 -30.10
CA ALA A 6 4.52 35.34 -30.26
C ALA A 6 4.80 34.62 -28.92
N ALA A 7 4.90 35.32 -27.83
CA ALA A 7 5.20 34.71 -26.51
C ALA A 7 3.97 34.09 -25.84
N ALA A 8 2.78 34.65 -26.03
CA ALA A 8 1.54 34.13 -25.45
C ALA A 8 1.12 32.76 -26.03
N ASN A 9 1.43 32.50 -27.30
CA ASN A 9 1.07 31.23 -27.92
C ASN A 9 1.94 30.02 -27.51
N ARG A 10 3.10 30.22 -26.90
CA ARG A 10 3.93 29.09 -26.42
C ARG A 10 3.48 28.56 -25.07
N LEU A 11 2.96 29.42 -24.20
CA LEU A 11 2.47 29.01 -22.87
C LEU A 11 1.16 28.21 -22.96
N PHE A 12 0.29 28.55 -23.94
CA PHE A 12 -0.96 27.80 -24.16
C PHE A 12 -0.75 26.42 -24.83
N ARG A 13 0.37 26.18 -25.51
CA ARG A 13 0.68 24.86 -26.07
C ARG A 13 1.17 23.86 -25.01
N CYS A 14 1.76 24.33 -23.90
CA CYS A 14 2.18 23.46 -22.81
C CYS A 14 0.97 22.95 -22.01
N ALA A 15 -0.07 23.75 -21.82
CA ALA A 15 -1.26 23.37 -21.06
C ALA A 15 -2.13 22.31 -21.78
N LYS A 16 -2.09 22.25 -23.11
CA LYS A 16 -2.86 21.23 -23.90
C LYS A 16 -2.26 19.82 -23.87
N ARG A 17 -1.05 19.64 -23.35
CA ARG A 17 -0.37 18.33 -23.32
C ARG A 17 -0.71 17.50 -22.10
N TRP A 18 -1.50 18.04 -21.16
CA TRP A 18 -1.96 17.35 -19.94
C TRP A 18 -3.43 16.93 -19.97
N GLN A 19 -4.05 16.97 -21.16
CA GLN A 19 -5.27 16.19 -21.31
C GLN A 19 -4.85 14.72 -21.40
N HIS A 20 -4.68 14.08 -20.23
CA HIS A 20 -4.74 12.64 -20.13
C HIS A 20 -6.03 12.23 -20.85
N SER A 21 -5.90 11.64 -22.03
CA SER A 21 -6.94 10.75 -22.51
C SER A 21 -7.11 9.73 -21.38
N SER A 22 -8.15 9.86 -20.60
CA SER A 22 -8.59 8.85 -19.67
C SER A 22 -9.07 7.66 -20.52
N VAL A 23 -8.12 6.91 -21.06
CA VAL A 23 -8.37 5.54 -21.44
C VAL A 23 -8.71 4.88 -20.11
N GLN A 24 -9.98 4.75 -19.81
CA GLN A 24 -10.45 3.93 -18.70
C GLN A 24 -10.01 2.52 -19.03
N GLN A 25 -8.81 2.16 -18.62
CA GLN A 25 -8.36 0.78 -18.70
C GLN A 25 -9.30 -0.03 -17.82
N THR A 26 -10.08 -0.89 -18.44
CA THR A 26 -10.90 -1.84 -17.71
C THR A 26 -9.96 -2.77 -16.94
N LEU A 27 -9.99 -2.69 -15.62
CA LEU A 27 -9.27 -3.60 -14.74
C LEU A 27 -10.06 -4.91 -14.64
N ASN A 28 -9.35 -6.01 -14.55
CA ASN A 28 -9.94 -7.33 -14.36
C ASN A 28 -10.06 -7.63 -12.86
N SER A 29 -11.09 -8.37 -12.49
CA SER A 29 -11.25 -8.92 -11.15
C SER A 29 -10.31 -10.10 -10.92
N VAL A 30 -10.00 -10.38 -9.67
CA VAL A 30 -9.23 -11.57 -9.26
C VAL A 30 -10.04 -12.83 -9.55
N THR A 31 -9.38 -13.84 -10.09
CA THR A 31 -9.97 -15.15 -10.40
C THR A 31 -9.39 -16.25 -9.49
N PRO A 32 -10.08 -17.43 -9.36
CA PRO A 32 -9.52 -18.57 -8.64
C PRO A 32 -8.14 -19.01 -9.15
N ASP A 33 -7.88 -18.89 -10.45
CA ASP A 33 -6.56 -19.20 -11.04
C ASP A 33 -5.47 -18.26 -10.53
N ASP A 34 -5.80 -17.00 -10.31
CA ASP A 34 -4.87 -16.03 -9.74
C ASP A 34 -4.56 -16.39 -8.28
N ILE A 35 -5.56 -16.83 -7.50
CA ILE A 35 -5.36 -17.31 -6.13
C ILE A 35 -4.45 -18.55 -6.12
N ALA A 36 -4.68 -19.51 -7.00
CA ALA A 36 -3.85 -20.70 -7.14
C ALA A 36 -2.39 -20.33 -7.52
N HIS A 37 -2.21 -19.31 -8.36
CA HIS A 37 -0.89 -18.79 -8.70
C HIS A 37 -0.20 -18.15 -7.50
N PHE A 38 -0.88 -17.33 -6.72
CA PHE A 38 -0.31 -16.71 -5.52
C PHE A 38 0.05 -17.74 -4.44
N ALA A 39 -0.72 -18.82 -4.33
CA ALA A 39 -0.45 -19.92 -3.40
C ALA A 39 0.85 -20.69 -3.68
N GLN A 40 1.46 -20.54 -4.88
CA GLN A 40 2.73 -21.19 -5.21
C GLN A 40 3.92 -20.56 -4.46
N PHE A 41 3.82 -19.31 -4.03
CA PHE A 41 4.93 -18.60 -3.39
C PHE A 41 4.56 -17.84 -2.12
N LEU A 42 3.27 -17.75 -1.81
CA LEU A 42 2.77 -17.21 -0.55
C LEU A 42 2.30 -18.36 0.35
N PRO A 43 2.54 -18.28 1.65
CA PRO A 43 1.95 -19.24 2.60
C PRO A 43 0.43 -19.02 2.68
N SER A 44 -0.32 -20.08 3.00
CA SER A 44 -1.79 -20.05 3.03
C SER A 44 -2.36 -18.96 3.97
N ASN A 45 -1.70 -18.70 5.09
CA ASN A 45 -2.08 -17.64 6.04
C ASN A 45 -1.83 -16.22 5.52
N ALA A 46 -1.11 -16.06 4.41
CA ALA A 46 -0.88 -14.77 3.76
C ALA A 46 -1.89 -14.46 2.65
N ILE A 47 -2.80 -15.37 2.36
CA ILE A 47 -3.84 -15.18 1.35
C ILE A 47 -5.19 -15.23 2.07
N LEU A 48 -5.92 -14.12 2.07
CA LEU A 48 -7.30 -14.06 2.53
C LEU A 48 -8.16 -13.81 1.30
N SER A 49 -9.01 -14.75 0.95
CA SER A 49 -9.91 -14.62 -0.20
C SER A 49 -11.25 -15.30 0.06
N THR A 50 -12.32 -14.72 -0.46
CA THR A 50 -13.62 -15.41 -0.51
C THR A 50 -13.72 -16.37 -1.68
N LEU A 51 -12.71 -16.39 -2.56
CA LEU A 51 -12.66 -17.25 -3.76
C LEU A 51 -11.92 -18.55 -3.47
N SER A 52 -12.36 -19.65 -4.11
CA SER A 52 -11.61 -20.91 -4.09
C SER A 52 -10.21 -20.74 -4.72
N PRO A 53 -9.19 -21.54 -4.34
CA PRO A 53 -9.22 -22.69 -3.41
C PRO A 53 -9.09 -22.31 -1.92
N ILE A 54 -8.78 -21.06 -1.61
CA ILE A 54 -8.59 -20.57 -0.24
C ILE A 54 -9.79 -19.68 0.10
N SER A 55 -10.83 -20.23 0.70
CA SER A 55 -12.01 -19.48 1.09
C SER A 55 -11.99 -19.18 2.59
N VAL A 56 -11.95 -17.89 2.94
CA VAL A 56 -12.11 -17.42 4.32
C VAL A 56 -13.44 -16.68 4.46
N PRO A 57 -13.99 -16.57 5.67
CA PRO A 57 -15.19 -15.77 5.93
C PRO A 57 -14.98 -14.32 5.51
N SER A 58 -16.00 -13.69 4.91
CA SER A 58 -15.95 -12.30 4.50
C SER A 58 -15.64 -11.32 5.65
N SER A 59 -15.99 -11.72 6.89
CA SER A 59 -15.69 -10.95 8.09
C SER A 59 -14.19 -10.71 8.32
N GLU A 60 -13.33 -11.64 7.88
CA GLU A 60 -11.88 -11.48 7.99
C GLU A 60 -11.33 -10.46 6.99
N ILE A 61 -11.99 -10.30 5.84
CA ILE A 61 -11.61 -9.34 4.81
C ILE A 61 -12.17 -7.95 5.11
N GLU A 62 -13.29 -7.87 5.80
CA GLU A 62 -14.00 -6.63 6.07
C GLU A 62 -13.13 -5.58 6.78
N GLN A 63 -12.26 -5.99 7.69
CA GLN A 63 -11.33 -5.07 8.37
C GLN A 63 -10.37 -4.33 7.42
N PHE A 64 -10.09 -4.92 6.24
CA PHE A 64 -9.25 -4.31 5.21
C PHE A 64 -10.06 -3.44 4.25
N ASN A 65 -11.37 -3.65 4.17
CA ASN A 65 -12.27 -2.90 3.31
C ASN A 65 -12.78 -1.59 3.94
N ASN A 66 -12.52 -1.35 5.22
CA ASN A 66 -12.91 -0.13 5.90
C ASN A 66 -11.69 0.73 6.22
N ASP A 67 -11.80 2.05 6.08
CA ASP A 67 -10.82 2.96 6.66
C ASP A 67 -11.03 3.08 8.19
N TRP A 68 -10.02 3.58 8.90
CA TRP A 68 -10.09 3.69 10.36
C TRP A 68 -11.16 4.67 10.87
N MET A 69 -11.60 5.62 10.03
CA MET A 69 -12.67 6.58 10.36
C MET A 69 -14.06 6.07 9.96
N GLY A 70 -14.16 4.94 9.25
CA GLY A 70 -15.43 4.41 8.74
C GLY A 70 -16.10 5.25 7.64
N LYS A 71 -15.35 6.17 7.00
CA LYS A 71 -15.87 7.02 5.92
C LYS A 71 -15.88 6.35 4.56
N TYR A 72 -14.89 5.48 4.32
CA TYR A 72 -14.72 4.80 3.04
C TYR A 72 -14.84 3.31 3.25
N ARG A 73 -15.62 2.67 2.40
CA ARG A 73 -15.83 1.23 2.43
C ARG A 73 -15.55 0.62 1.08
N GLY A 74 -14.63 -0.34 1.05
CA GLY A 74 -14.24 -1.08 -0.14
C GLY A 74 -15.07 -2.33 -0.37
N ARG A 75 -14.75 -3.02 -1.49
CA ARG A 75 -15.43 -4.25 -1.92
C ARG A 75 -14.46 -5.34 -2.34
N SER A 76 -13.21 -5.28 -1.88
CA SER A 76 -12.24 -6.31 -2.23
C SER A 76 -12.67 -7.68 -1.70
N THR A 77 -12.48 -8.68 -2.53
CA THR A 77 -12.69 -10.10 -2.20
C THR A 77 -11.40 -10.81 -1.85
N THR A 78 -10.24 -10.13 -2.01
CA THR A 78 -8.93 -10.74 -1.86
C THR A 78 -7.92 -9.79 -1.23
N VAL A 79 -7.24 -10.27 -0.20
CA VAL A 79 -6.16 -9.59 0.50
C VAL A 79 -4.92 -10.48 0.48
N LEU A 80 -3.80 -9.94 -0.01
CA LEU A 80 -2.50 -10.60 0.04
C LEU A 80 -1.60 -9.91 1.08
N ARG A 81 -0.90 -10.72 1.88
CA ARG A 81 -0.06 -10.26 3.00
C ARG A 81 1.38 -10.75 2.84
N PRO A 82 2.14 -10.24 1.87
CA PRO A 82 3.52 -10.64 1.64
C PRO A 82 4.40 -10.32 2.86
N GLN A 83 5.51 -11.06 2.97
CA GLN A 83 6.51 -10.87 4.02
C GLN A 83 7.83 -10.34 3.47
N THR A 84 8.06 -10.48 2.16
CA THR A 84 9.32 -10.08 1.51
C THR A 84 9.06 -9.25 0.26
N THR A 85 10.08 -8.47 -0.13
CA THR A 85 10.06 -7.65 -1.34
C THR A 85 9.93 -8.50 -2.61
N GLU A 86 10.52 -9.70 -2.61
CA GLU A 86 10.46 -10.65 -3.72
C GLU A 86 9.03 -11.15 -3.94
N GLN A 87 8.30 -11.41 -2.84
CA GLN A 87 6.88 -11.78 -2.91
C GLN A 87 6.05 -10.63 -3.48
N VAL A 88 6.28 -9.38 -3.03
CA VAL A 88 5.63 -8.19 -3.58
C VAL A 88 5.90 -8.08 -5.08
N SER A 89 7.15 -8.24 -5.51
CA SER A 89 7.51 -8.17 -6.93
C SER A 89 6.77 -9.21 -7.78
N LYS A 90 6.67 -10.45 -7.30
CA LYS A 90 5.92 -11.52 -7.99
C LYS A 90 4.43 -11.22 -8.08
N ILE A 91 3.82 -10.70 -7.00
CA ILE A 91 2.43 -10.26 -6.99
C ILE A 91 2.21 -9.16 -8.02
N MET A 92 3.04 -8.11 -8.00
CA MET A 92 2.93 -6.98 -8.91
C MET A 92 3.05 -7.41 -10.37
N LYS A 93 3.99 -8.33 -10.68
CA LYS A 93 4.16 -8.88 -12.02
C LYS A 93 2.88 -9.59 -12.51
N ARG A 94 2.32 -10.49 -11.70
CA ARG A 94 1.08 -11.20 -12.04
C ARG A 94 -0.08 -10.24 -12.24
N CYS A 95 -0.26 -9.30 -11.34
CA CYS A 95 -1.34 -8.32 -11.43
C CYS A 95 -1.19 -7.41 -12.67
N HIS A 96 0.04 -7.03 -13.03
CA HIS A 96 0.31 -6.29 -14.26
C HIS A 96 -0.07 -7.10 -15.51
N GLU A 97 0.37 -8.35 -15.60
CA GLU A 97 0.07 -9.26 -16.72
C GLU A 97 -1.44 -9.46 -16.89
N ARG A 98 -2.15 -9.59 -15.79
CA ARG A 98 -3.61 -9.83 -15.76
C ARG A 98 -4.43 -8.54 -15.73
N ARG A 99 -3.80 -7.36 -15.64
CA ARG A 99 -4.46 -6.06 -15.47
C ARG A 99 -5.39 -6.02 -14.26
N ILE A 100 -4.97 -6.60 -13.13
CA ILE A 100 -5.69 -6.55 -11.87
C ILE A 100 -5.33 -5.28 -11.13
N GLY A 101 -6.34 -4.54 -10.65
CA GLY A 101 -6.13 -3.36 -9.81
C GLY A 101 -5.58 -3.75 -8.43
N ILE A 102 -4.63 -2.97 -7.92
CA ILE A 102 -4.02 -3.20 -6.61
C ILE A 102 -4.16 -1.94 -5.77
N VAL A 103 -4.58 -2.12 -4.52
CA VAL A 103 -4.58 -1.08 -3.49
C VAL A 103 -3.59 -1.46 -2.40
N PRO A 104 -2.45 -0.77 -2.30
CA PRO A 104 -1.50 -1.02 -1.22
C PRO A 104 -2.06 -0.47 0.10
N GLN A 105 -1.97 -1.28 1.16
CA GLN A 105 -2.43 -0.92 2.49
C GLN A 105 -1.34 -1.19 3.53
N GLY A 106 -0.93 -0.13 4.24
CA GLY A 106 -0.04 -0.21 5.41
C GLY A 106 -0.84 -0.23 6.71
N GLY A 107 -0.66 0.78 7.54
CA GLY A 107 -1.39 0.96 8.80
C GLY A 107 -2.86 1.38 8.67
N ASN A 108 -3.33 1.63 7.46
CA ASN A 108 -4.70 2.09 7.13
C ASN A 108 -5.14 3.36 7.89
N THR A 109 -4.21 4.28 8.14
CA THR A 109 -4.45 5.53 8.88
C THR A 109 -4.71 6.75 7.99
N GLY A 110 -4.81 6.55 6.68
CA GLY A 110 -5.10 7.61 5.72
C GLY A 110 -6.50 8.22 5.92
N LEU A 111 -6.62 9.54 5.68
CA LEU A 111 -7.86 10.29 5.90
C LEU A 111 -8.73 10.42 4.64
N VAL A 112 -8.19 10.04 3.48
CA VAL A 112 -8.79 10.31 2.16
C VAL A 112 -9.15 9.04 1.38
N GLY A 113 -9.19 7.90 2.05
CA GLY A 113 -9.61 6.62 1.46
C GLY A 113 -8.61 5.99 0.47
N GLY A 114 -7.36 6.47 0.40
CA GLY A 114 -6.36 5.96 -0.57
C GLY A 114 -5.90 4.53 -0.34
N SER A 115 -6.18 3.96 0.83
CA SER A 115 -5.87 2.56 1.20
C SER A 115 -7.07 1.62 1.09
N VAL A 116 -8.23 2.12 0.69
CA VAL A 116 -9.47 1.34 0.60
C VAL A 116 -9.83 1.14 -0.87
N PRO A 117 -10.07 -0.09 -1.34
CA PRO A 117 -10.45 -0.36 -2.71
C PRO A 117 -11.86 0.18 -2.98
N LEU A 118 -12.04 0.95 -4.04
CA LEU A 118 -13.36 1.49 -4.42
C LEU A 118 -14.20 0.48 -5.18
N LYS A 119 -13.54 -0.47 -5.82
CA LYS A 119 -14.15 -1.58 -6.58
C LYS A 119 -13.72 -2.90 -5.94
N ASP A 120 -13.49 -3.90 -6.74
CA ASP A 120 -13.01 -5.23 -6.37
C ASP A 120 -11.49 -5.38 -6.57
N GLU A 121 -10.74 -4.25 -6.46
CA GLU A 121 -9.28 -4.29 -6.53
C GLU A 121 -8.71 -5.19 -5.41
N LEU A 122 -7.59 -5.85 -5.71
CA LEU A 122 -6.84 -6.65 -4.76
C LEU A 122 -6.18 -5.76 -3.71
N ILE A 123 -6.35 -6.06 -2.43
CA ILE A 123 -5.64 -5.38 -1.35
C ILE A 123 -4.27 -6.03 -1.14
N LEU A 124 -3.21 -5.25 -1.25
CA LEU A 124 -1.86 -5.64 -0.89
C LEU A 124 -1.51 -5.11 0.49
N SER A 125 -1.78 -5.92 1.52
CA SER A 125 -1.49 -5.53 2.90
C SER A 125 -0.02 -5.77 3.24
N LEU A 126 0.70 -4.69 3.50
CA LEU A 126 2.12 -4.73 3.86
C LEU A 126 2.36 -4.94 5.37
N GLY A 127 1.32 -5.20 6.16
CA GLY A 127 1.40 -5.33 7.62
C GLY A 127 2.37 -6.38 8.13
N ASN A 128 2.69 -7.41 7.32
CA ASN A 128 3.67 -8.43 7.66
C ASN A 128 5.12 -8.00 7.35
N MET A 129 5.32 -6.89 6.62
CA MET A 129 6.65 -6.35 6.31
C MET A 129 7.06 -5.30 7.34
N SER A 130 7.25 -5.72 8.58
CA SER A 130 7.46 -4.83 9.73
C SER A 130 8.88 -4.85 10.28
N LYS A 131 9.86 -5.36 9.53
CA LYS A 131 11.26 -5.45 10.00
C LYS A 131 11.95 -4.09 9.90
N VAL A 132 12.65 -3.71 10.97
CA VAL A 132 13.64 -2.63 10.94
C VAL A 132 14.82 -3.08 10.09
N ARG A 133 15.21 -2.26 9.11
CA ARG A 133 16.35 -2.55 8.21
C ARG A 133 17.65 -2.02 8.77
N SER A 134 17.65 -0.79 9.23
CA SER A 134 18.83 -0.17 9.82
C SER A 134 18.44 0.99 10.72
N PHE A 135 19.27 1.26 11.69
CA PHE A 135 19.22 2.44 12.55
C PHE A 135 20.63 3.03 12.61
N ASP A 136 20.76 4.32 12.34
CA ASP A 136 22.00 5.05 12.50
C ASP A 136 21.95 5.85 13.81
N PRO A 137 22.72 5.47 14.83
CA PRO A 137 22.68 6.15 16.12
C PRO A 137 23.30 7.55 16.09
N VAL A 138 24.10 7.89 15.06
CA VAL A 138 24.73 9.19 14.96
C VAL A 138 23.79 10.24 14.38
N SER A 139 23.12 9.92 13.29
CA SER A 139 22.15 10.81 12.64
C SER A 139 20.73 10.67 13.20
N GLY A 140 20.42 9.61 13.97
CA GLY A 140 19.08 9.24 14.37
C GLY A 140 18.22 8.72 13.21
N ALA A 141 18.83 8.47 12.05
CA ALA A 141 18.10 7.99 10.88
C ALA A 141 17.65 6.54 11.08
N PHE A 142 16.38 6.32 10.78
CA PHE A 142 15.72 5.03 10.94
C PHE A 142 15.18 4.56 9.59
N CYS A 143 15.64 3.40 9.15
CA CYS A 143 15.17 2.78 7.91
C CYS A 143 14.40 1.50 8.22
N GLU A 144 13.19 1.42 7.72
CA GLU A 144 12.32 0.26 7.95
C GLU A 144 11.53 -0.10 6.69
N HIS A 145 10.89 -1.27 6.70
CA HIS A 145 9.91 -1.63 5.69
C HIS A 145 8.62 -0.80 5.85
N CYS A 146 7.95 -0.50 4.74
CA CYS A 146 6.86 0.48 4.63
C CYS A 146 5.59 0.20 5.46
N ALA A 147 5.51 -0.90 6.19
CA ALA A 147 4.29 -1.29 6.89
C ALA A 147 4.40 -1.15 8.40
N ILE A 148 4.47 0.08 8.85
CA ILE A 148 4.45 0.38 10.27
C ILE A 148 3.02 0.52 10.74
N ARG A 149 2.67 -0.19 11.80
CA ARG A 149 1.57 0.22 12.67
C ARG A 149 2.08 1.44 13.46
N PRO A 150 1.55 2.66 13.27
CA PRO A 150 2.20 3.90 13.70
C PRO A 150 2.53 3.96 15.19
N TRP A 151 1.76 3.33 16.03
CA TRP A 151 1.91 3.45 17.49
C TRP A 151 2.64 2.28 18.17
N LEU A 152 2.63 1.08 17.58
CA LEU A 152 3.38 -0.06 18.15
C LEU A 152 4.90 0.08 17.96
N LYS A 153 5.30 0.87 16.95
CA LYS A 153 6.71 1.12 16.65
C LYS A 153 7.25 2.39 17.25
N CYS A 154 6.40 3.34 17.61
CA CYS A 154 6.83 4.45 18.43
C CYS A 154 7.44 3.90 19.75
N GLU A 155 6.85 2.85 20.34
CA GLU A 155 7.37 2.22 21.54
C GLU A 155 8.69 1.46 21.29
N GLN A 156 8.84 0.75 20.17
CA GLN A 156 10.10 0.08 19.82
C GLN A 156 11.18 1.08 19.42
N SER A 157 10.85 2.12 18.66
CA SER A 157 11.76 3.21 18.32
C SER A 157 12.18 3.98 19.56
N THR A 158 11.24 4.25 20.47
CA THR A 158 11.50 4.91 21.75
C THR A 158 12.42 4.07 22.62
N ARG A 159 12.25 2.76 22.68
CA ARG A 159 13.15 1.85 23.42
C ARG A 159 14.56 1.81 22.85
N MET A 160 14.70 1.83 21.51
CA MET A 160 16.03 1.91 20.87
C MET A 160 16.70 3.26 21.09
N ILE A 161 15.95 4.36 21.03
CA ILE A 161 16.44 5.72 21.28
C ILE A 161 16.75 5.91 22.77
N GLN A 162 15.91 5.41 23.68
CA GLN A 162 16.13 5.51 25.12
C GLN A 162 17.37 4.75 25.60
N GLY A 163 17.76 3.67 24.91
CA GLY A 163 19.01 2.96 25.22
C GLY A 163 20.28 3.73 24.85
N HIS A 164 20.20 4.77 24.02
CA HIS A 164 21.37 5.44 23.45
C HIS A 164 21.42 6.97 23.65
N TRP A 165 20.28 7.65 23.87
CA TRP A 165 20.26 9.13 23.79
C TRP A 165 19.38 9.84 24.82
N TRP A 166 18.53 9.17 25.58
CA TRP A 166 17.64 9.85 26.52
C TRP A 166 18.06 9.58 27.96
N PRO A 167 18.37 10.61 28.75
CA PRO A 167 18.53 10.42 30.19
C PRO A 167 17.21 9.88 30.76
N THR A 168 17.32 8.89 31.65
CA THR A 168 16.19 8.32 32.37
C THR A 168 15.35 9.42 33.02
N ARG A 169 14.04 9.20 33.09
CA ARG A 169 13.02 10.13 33.58
C ARG A 169 13.26 10.67 35.01
N ASP A 170 14.32 10.20 35.67
CA ASP A 170 14.71 10.55 37.04
C ASP A 170 15.74 11.70 37.08
N ALA A 171 15.97 12.41 35.98
CA ALA A 171 16.89 13.55 35.88
C ALA A 171 16.18 14.92 35.84
N PHE A 172 14.88 14.98 36.19
CA PHE A 172 14.16 16.26 36.40
C PHE A 172 13.38 16.23 37.68
#